data_63dc743b7ab527b8f0315a34954ad2a4
#
_entry.id   63dc743b7ab527b8f0315a34954ad2a4
#
_cell.length_a   1.000
_cell.length_b   1.000
_cell.length_c   1.000
_cell.angle_alpha   90.00
_cell.angle_beta   90.00
_cell.angle_gamma   90.00
#
_symmetry.space_group_name_H-M   'P 1'
#
loop_
_entity.id
_entity.type
_entity.pdbx_description
1 polymer ?
#
loop_
_entity_poly.entity_id
_entity_poly.type
_entity_poly.pdbx_seq_one_letter_code
_entity_poly.pdbx_strand_id
1 'polypeptide(L)'
;MKILSKAVSKVRVQFFGSIGAVAGKSEDEVELPPDTTLCGFLRGLADAYGEGLREELFDENSSDGLRDDVMITLGGVIINHASAAEINLKQGDEISLFPVFPGGG
;
A
#
# COMPACT_ATOMS: atom_id res chain seq x y z
N MET A 1 21.80 -5.53 -25.75
CA MET A 1 21.59 -5.36 -25.32
C MET A 1 20.93 -5.17 -24.76
N LYS A 2 20.68 -5.14 -24.25
CA LYS A 2 20.18 -4.98 -23.62
C LYS A 2 19.59 -4.39 -23.07
N ILE A 3 19.09 -4.31 -22.73
CA ILE A 3 18.49 -3.84 -22.26
C ILE A 3 17.97 -3.47 -21.71
N LEU A 4 17.79 -3.34 -21.46
CA LEU A 4 17.28 -2.90 -20.85
C LEU A 4 16.69 -2.61 -20.04
N SER A 5 16.88 -2.50 -19.82
CA SER A 5 16.55 -2.60 -18.60
C SER A 5 15.50 -1.73 -18.18
N LYS A 6 14.51 -2.14 -17.71
CA LYS A 6 13.55 -1.46 -17.30
C LYS A 6 13.82 -1.01 -16.01
N ALA A 7 13.65 0.17 -15.69
CA ALA A 7 13.83 0.72 -14.42
C ALA A 7 12.68 0.30 -13.54
N VAL A 8 12.86 -0.70 -12.72
CA VAL A 8 11.86 -1.04 -11.73
C VAL A 8 12.19 -0.29 -10.46
N SER A 9 11.16 -0.01 -9.67
CA SER A 9 11.33 0.62 -8.36
C SER A 9 11.13 -0.42 -7.29
N LYS A 10 12.07 -0.50 -6.37
CA LYS A 10 11.93 -1.40 -5.23
C LYS A 10 11.45 -0.57 -4.04
N VAL A 11 10.31 -0.93 -3.50
CA VAL A 11 9.73 -0.22 -2.37
C VAL A 11 9.58 -1.18 -1.21
N ARG A 12 9.50 -0.64 0.00
CA ARG A 12 9.29 -1.43 1.20
C ARG A 12 7.92 -1.09 1.76
N VAL A 13 7.19 -2.12 2.16
CA VAL A 13 5.89 -1.91 2.80
C VAL A 13 5.95 -2.54 4.18
N GLN A 14 5.40 -1.84 5.17
CA GLN A 14 5.30 -2.33 6.53
C GLN A 14 3.84 -2.49 6.88
N PHE A 15 3.52 -3.60 7.51
CA PHE A 15 2.16 -3.95 7.88
C PHE A 15 2.04 -3.95 9.39
N PHE A 16 1.13 -3.15 9.92
CA PHE A 16 0.95 -3.03 11.37
C PHE A 16 -0.39 -3.59 11.81
N GLY A 17 -0.45 -4.02 13.07
CA GLY A 17 -1.68 -4.43 13.70
C GLY A 17 -2.37 -5.58 12.97
N SER A 18 -3.68 -5.47 12.80
CA SER A 18 -4.47 -6.50 12.14
C SER A 18 -4.06 -6.69 10.69
N ILE A 19 -3.55 -5.63 10.05
CA ILE A 19 -3.09 -5.73 8.68
C ILE A 19 -1.90 -6.68 8.60
N GLY A 20 -0.98 -6.57 9.54
CA GLY A 20 0.17 -7.48 9.60
C GLY A 20 -0.25 -8.91 9.89
N ALA A 21 -1.24 -9.08 10.76
CA ALA A 21 -1.73 -10.41 11.09
C ALA A 21 -2.30 -11.09 9.85
N VAL A 22 -3.05 -10.35 9.05
CA VAL A 22 -3.65 -10.89 7.84
C VAL A 22 -2.60 -11.13 6.76
N ALA A 23 -1.63 -10.22 6.64
CA ALA A 23 -0.57 -10.37 5.64
C ALA A 23 0.37 -11.52 5.97
N GLY A 24 0.47 -11.87 7.25
CA GLY A 24 1.35 -12.94 7.69
C GLY A 24 2.79 -12.53 7.81
N LYS A 25 3.07 -11.25 7.76
CA LYS A 25 4.42 -10.73 7.94
C LYS A 25 4.34 -9.26 8.31
N SER A 26 5.43 -8.73 8.85
CA SER A 26 5.46 -7.33 9.27
C SER A 26 5.99 -6.40 8.20
N GLU A 27 6.70 -6.91 7.21
CA GLU A 27 7.18 -6.07 6.11
C GLU A 27 7.52 -6.91 4.91
N ASP A 28 7.62 -6.25 3.76
CA ASP A 28 7.97 -6.91 2.52
C ASP A 28 8.64 -5.90 1.61
N GLU A 29 9.45 -6.38 0.68
CA GLU A 29 10.01 -5.56 -0.39
C GLU A 29 9.37 -5.98 -1.68
N VAL A 30 8.94 -5.01 -2.47
CA VAL A 30 8.22 -5.28 -3.70
C VAL A 30 8.84 -4.49 -4.83
N GLU A 31 9.02 -5.13 -5.98
CA GLU A 31 9.49 -4.45 -7.18
C GLU A 31 8.29 -4.04 -8.01
N LEU A 32 8.31 -2.80 -8.44
CA LEU A 32 7.18 -2.23 -9.16
C LEU A 32 7.61 -1.73 -10.53
N PRO A 33 6.75 -1.87 -11.54
CA PRO A 33 7.02 -1.24 -12.84
C PRO A 33 7.07 0.27 -12.68
N PRO A 34 7.69 0.96 -13.64
CA PRO A 34 7.70 2.41 -13.59
C PRO A 34 6.29 2.97 -13.61
N ASP A 35 6.12 4.12 -12.98
CA ASP A 35 4.84 4.83 -12.95
C ASP A 35 3.74 4.13 -12.19
N THR A 36 4.09 3.23 -11.26
CA THR A 36 3.10 2.61 -10.39
C THR A 36 2.67 3.63 -9.35
N THR A 37 1.36 3.86 -9.24
CA THR A 37 0.85 4.76 -8.23
C THR A 37 0.70 4.03 -6.90
N LEU A 38 0.59 4.80 -5.82
CA LEU A 38 0.36 4.21 -4.51
C LEU A 38 -0.93 3.38 -4.51
N CYS A 39 -1.99 3.89 -5.12
CA CYS A 39 -3.24 3.14 -5.22
C CYS A 39 -3.05 1.83 -6.00
N GLY A 40 -2.33 1.89 -7.12
CA GLY A 40 -2.05 0.69 -7.91
C GLY A 40 -1.23 -0.33 -7.14
N PHE A 41 -0.28 0.16 -6.34
CA PHE A 41 0.52 -0.71 -5.49
C PHE A 41 -0.34 -1.43 -4.46
N LEU A 42 -1.26 -0.69 -3.81
CA LEU A 42 -2.12 -1.30 -2.80
C LEU A 42 -3.05 -2.35 -3.41
N ARG A 43 -3.56 -2.10 -4.62
CA ARG A 43 -4.37 -3.10 -5.30
C ARG A 43 -3.55 -4.34 -5.65
N GLY A 44 -2.31 -4.15 -6.06
CA GLY A 44 -1.42 -5.26 -6.33
C GLY A 44 -1.12 -6.08 -5.10
N LEU A 45 -0.98 -5.43 -3.94
CA LEU A 45 -0.80 -6.15 -2.69
C LEU A 45 -2.02 -7.01 -2.38
N ALA A 46 -3.22 -6.45 -2.56
CA ALA A 46 -4.43 -7.19 -2.30
C ALA A 46 -4.54 -8.41 -3.20
N ASP A 47 -4.16 -8.26 -4.47
CA ASP A 47 -4.16 -9.39 -5.39
C ASP A 47 -3.15 -10.45 -4.99
N ALA A 48 -1.97 -10.02 -4.53
CA ALA A 48 -0.91 -10.96 -4.21
C ALA A 48 -1.14 -11.67 -2.88
N TYR A 49 -1.69 -10.96 -1.90
CA TYR A 49 -1.86 -11.51 -0.56
C TYR A 49 -3.22 -12.17 -0.34
N GLY A 50 -4.20 -11.82 -1.17
CA GLY A 50 -5.50 -12.48 -1.13
C GLY A 50 -6.59 -11.69 -0.46
N GLU A 51 -7.72 -12.34 -0.31
CA GLU A 51 -8.96 -11.71 0.12
C GLU A 51 -8.88 -11.07 1.50
N GLY A 52 -8.13 -11.69 2.40
CA GLY A 52 -8.00 -11.14 3.75
C GLY A 52 -7.40 -9.75 3.75
N LEU A 53 -6.31 -9.57 3.00
CA LEU A 53 -5.69 -8.26 2.94
C LEU A 53 -6.56 -7.28 2.16
N ARG A 54 -7.22 -7.77 1.12
CA ARG A 54 -8.14 -6.93 0.35
C ARG A 54 -9.22 -6.34 1.26
N GLU A 55 -9.76 -7.15 2.16
CA GLU A 55 -10.80 -6.69 3.07
C GLU A 55 -10.29 -5.71 4.11
N GLU A 56 -9.00 -5.81 4.45
CA GLU A 56 -8.41 -4.87 5.39
C GLU A 56 -8.17 -3.50 4.78
N LEU A 57 -7.94 -3.45 3.48
CA LEU A 57 -7.54 -2.20 2.82
C LEU A 57 -8.64 -1.52 2.05
N PHE A 58 -9.57 -2.27 1.49
CA PHE A 58 -10.54 -1.72 0.54
C PHE A 58 -11.97 -1.86 1.00
N ASP A 59 -12.77 -0.87 0.63
CA ASP A 59 -14.20 -0.83 0.94
C ASP A 59 -14.89 -0.27 -0.29
N GLU A 60 -15.73 -1.07 -0.93
CA GLU A 60 -16.43 -0.65 -2.15
C GLU A 60 -17.33 0.55 -1.92
N ASN A 61 -17.74 0.78 -0.68
CA ASN A 61 -18.61 1.91 -0.37
C ASN A 61 -17.86 3.22 -0.18
N SER A 62 -16.53 3.16 -0.17
CA SER A 62 -15.72 4.36 -0.04
C SER A 62 -15.53 5.00 -1.41
N SER A 63 -15.52 6.32 -1.47
CA SER A 63 -15.38 7.01 -2.75
C SER A 63 -14.04 6.75 -3.43
N ASP A 64 -12.99 6.51 -2.67
CA ASP A 64 -11.68 6.23 -3.25
C ASP A 64 -11.32 4.75 -3.20
N GLY A 65 -12.23 3.91 -2.74
CA GLY A 65 -12.01 2.47 -2.68
C GLY A 65 -11.26 2.00 -1.46
N LEU A 66 -10.67 2.89 -0.68
CA LEU A 66 -9.89 2.51 0.50
C LEU A 66 -10.76 2.63 1.74
N ARG A 67 -10.49 1.77 2.71
CA ARG A 67 -11.24 1.83 3.96
C ARG A 67 -10.81 3.07 4.75
N ASP A 68 -11.76 3.69 5.40
CA ASP A 68 -11.51 4.88 6.21
C ASP A 68 -10.64 4.57 7.42
N ASP A 69 -10.63 3.32 7.87
CA ASP A 69 -9.89 2.95 9.07
C ASP A 69 -8.49 2.42 8.78
N VAL A 70 -7.93 2.81 7.64
CA VAL A 70 -6.54 2.48 7.31
C VAL A 70 -5.78 3.78 7.14
N MET A 71 -4.67 3.91 7.87
CA MET A 71 -3.79 5.05 7.70
C MET A 71 -2.60 4.60 6.87
N ILE A 72 -2.25 5.40 5.88
CA ILE A 72 -1.14 5.11 4.98
C ILE A 72 -0.11 6.19 5.15
N THR A 73 1.16 5.80 5.36
CA THR A 73 2.23 6.77 5.36
C THR A 73 3.22 6.45 4.25
N LEU A 74 3.84 7.47 3.72
CA LEU A 74 4.87 7.35 2.70
C LEU A 74 6.06 8.15 3.20
N GLY A 75 7.16 7.47 3.48
CA GLY A 75 8.34 8.12 4.04
C GLY A 75 8.05 8.79 5.37
N GLY A 76 7.13 8.23 6.15
CA GLY A 76 6.76 8.79 7.44
C GLY A 76 5.70 9.87 7.41
N VAL A 77 5.22 10.25 6.22
CA VAL A 77 4.22 11.30 6.07
C VAL A 77 2.87 10.67 5.81
N ILE A 78 1.84 11.07 6.55
CA ILE A 78 0.49 10.54 6.37
C ILE A 78 -0.05 11.01 5.03
N ILE A 79 -0.58 10.07 4.25
CA ILE A 79 -1.10 10.34 2.92
C ILE A 79 -2.62 10.34 2.95
N ASN A 80 -3.21 11.37 2.34
CA ASN A 80 -4.64 11.43 2.15
C ASN A 80 -5.03 10.36 1.12
N HIS A 81 -6.05 9.57 1.42
CA HIS A 81 -6.46 8.49 0.53
C HIS A 81 -6.80 8.98 -0.88
N ALA A 82 -7.42 10.15 -0.96
CA ALA A 82 -7.78 10.70 -2.26
C ALA A 82 -6.57 11.00 -3.13
N SER A 83 -5.40 11.18 -2.52
CA SER A 83 -4.17 11.46 -3.27
C SER A 83 -3.47 10.20 -3.75
N ALA A 84 -3.86 9.04 -3.27
CA ALA A 84 -3.11 7.81 -3.54
C ALA A 84 -3.04 7.48 -5.03
N ALA A 85 -4.07 7.85 -5.79
CA ALA A 85 -4.08 7.58 -7.23
C ALA A 85 -3.15 8.51 -8.01
N GLU A 86 -2.69 9.57 -7.37
CA GLU A 86 -1.85 10.58 -8.02
C GLU A 86 -0.39 10.52 -7.62
N ILE A 87 -0.06 9.70 -6.63
CA ILE A 87 1.31 9.60 -6.13
C ILE A 87 2.00 8.46 -6.84
N ASN A 88 3.07 8.77 -7.57
CA ASN A 88 3.89 7.74 -8.19
C ASN A 88 4.97 7.32 -7.23
N LEU A 89 5.11 6.02 -7.03
CA LEU A 89 6.11 5.48 -6.13
C LEU A 89 7.47 5.44 -6.81
N LYS A 90 8.52 5.61 -6.02
CA LYS A 90 9.87 5.70 -6.51
C LYS A 90 10.76 4.71 -5.79
N GLN A 91 11.91 4.46 -6.37
CA GLN A 91 12.92 3.59 -5.77
C GLN A 91 13.21 4.05 -4.34
N GLY A 92 13.13 3.13 -3.42
CA GLY A 92 13.44 3.39 -2.02
C GLY A 92 12.30 3.89 -1.18
N ASP A 93 11.11 4.08 -1.76
CA ASP A 93 9.97 4.54 -0.98
C ASP A 93 9.60 3.51 0.08
N GLU A 94 9.17 4.01 1.23
CA GLU A 94 8.69 3.18 2.33
C GLU A 94 7.24 3.51 2.61
N ILE A 95 6.40 2.50 2.51
CA ILE A 95 4.97 2.65 2.75
C ILE A 95 4.62 1.90 4.03
N SER A 96 3.86 2.53 4.92
CA SER A 96 3.39 1.86 6.13
C SER A 96 1.88 1.87 6.16
N LEU A 97 1.31 0.75 6.54
CA LEU A 97 -0.14 0.57 6.59
C LEU A 97 -0.54 0.28 8.03
N PHE A 98 -1.39 1.13 8.59
CA PHE A 98 -1.81 1.03 9.97
C PHE A 98 -3.32 0.93 10.06
N PRO A 99 -3.85 0.03 10.89
CA PRO A 99 -5.27 0.11 11.20
C PRO A 99 -5.51 1.25 12.17
N VAL A 100 -6.58 1.99 11.97
CA VAL A 100 -6.94 3.09 12.84
C VAL A 100 -8.26 2.75 13.50
N PHE A 101 -8.29 2.85 14.82
CA PHE A 101 -9.50 2.53 15.54
C PHE A 101 -10.21 3.82 15.90
N PRO A 102 -11.37 4.05 15.30
CA PRO A 102 -12.07 5.30 15.54
C PRO A 102 -12.59 5.37 16.97
N GLY A 103 -12.74 6.59 17.44
CA GLY A 103 -13.47 6.78 18.66
C GLY A 103 -12.80 6.34 19.90
N GLY A 104 -11.56 6.43 19.98
CA GLY A 104 -10.92 6.22 21.22
C GLY A 104 -11.26 4.93 21.89
N GLY A 105 -11.44 4.04 21.13
CA GLY A 105 -11.76 2.70 21.63
C GLY A 105 -10.97 2.30 22.70
#